data_30aec2e12df42cd1bef9eac8777833cf
#
_entry.id   30aec2e12df42cd1bef9eac8777833cf
#
_cell.length_a   1.000
_cell.length_b   1.000
_cell.length_c   1.000
_cell.angle_alpha   90.00
_cell.angle_beta   90.00
_cell.angle_gamma   90.00
#
_symmetry.space_group_name_H-M   'P 1'
#
loop_
_entity.id
_entity.type
_entity.pdbx_description
1 polymer ?
#
loop_
_entity_poly.entity_id
_entity_poly.type
_entity_poly.pdbx_seq_one_letter_code
_entity_poly.pdbx_strand_id
1 'polypeptide(L)'
;MKGHAELAKMAAEECMVLLKNEKKALPFSSRVKSVALFGKTSYDFIAGGRGSGEVNYFRSMSLKEGLQAMGYKLSAGLEEYYTLQIDSLYKSKEAETAEEDRKYIVASLPEQALPEELIRAQARMTDAAVITIGRVSGEGGDRKEEGYFTLTPEETDMIARVCDVYHGLNKKVVVVLNLSLIHI
;
A
#
# COMPACT_ATOMS: atom_id res chain seq x y z
N MET A 1 -0.34 23.87 -17.03
CA MET A 1 -0.59 22.89 -15.95
C MET A 1 -0.93 21.47 -16.45
N LYS A 2 -1.78 21.27 -17.49
CA LYS A 2 -2.07 19.91 -17.99
C LYS A 2 -0.80 19.16 -18.43
N GLY A 3 0.10 19.78 -19.17
CA GLY A 3 1.34 19.14 -19.64
C GLY A 3 2.29 18.71 -18.51
N HIS A 4 2.33 19.43 -17.38
CA HIS A 4 3.15 19.03 -16.23
C HIS A 4 2.60 17.79 -15.53
N ALA A 5 1.28 17.65 -15.43
CA ALA A 5 0.66 16.47 -14.83
C ALA A 5 0.89 15.22 -15.69
N GLU A 6 0.83 15.36 -17.01
CA GLU A 6 1.14 14.25 -17.93
C GLU A 6 2.62 13.85 -17.86
N LEU A 7 3.52 14.85 -17.83
CA LEU A 7 4.95 14.58 -17.67
C LEU A 7 5.27 13.89 -16.33
N ALA A 8 4.65 14.35 -15.24
CA ALA A 8 4.81 13.72 -13.93
C ALA A 8 4.29 12.27 -13.92
N LYS A 9 3.17 12.01 -14.58
CA LYS A 9 2.64 10.65 -14.75
C LYS A 9 3.63 9.78 -15.54
N MET A 10 4.10 10.24 -16.67
CA MET A 10 5.08 9.50 -17.49
C MET A 10 6.36 9.21 -16.70
N ALA A 11 6.89 10.20 -15.98
CA ALA A 11 8.05 10.00 -15.12
C ALA A 11 7.80 8.95 -14.04
N ALA A 12 6.64 8.98 -13.39
CA ALA A 12 6.28 7.98 -12.39
C ALA A 12 6.16 6.57 -12.99
N GLU A 13 5.60 6.44 -14.20
CA GLU A 13 5.52 5.16 -14.93
C GLU A 13 6.92 4.59 -15.24
N GLU A 14 7.85 5.43 -15.67
CA GLU A 14 9.24 5.03 -15.95
C GLU A 14 10.05 4.71 -14.68
N CYS A 15 9.66 5.25 -13.53
CA CYS A 15 10.32 4.98 -12.25
C CYS A 15 9.84 3.69 -11.57
N MET A 16 8.78 3.05 -12.06
CA MET A 16 8.31 1.79 -11.50
C MET A 16 9.18 0.63 -11.96
N VAL A 17 9.64 -0.18 -11.00
CA VAL A 17 10.48 -1.35 -11.28
C VAL A 17 9.69 -2.63 -11.05
N LEU A 18 9.59 -3.46 -12.08
CA LEU A 18 9.00 -4.79 -12.00
C LEU A 18 10.06 -5.78 -11.51
N LEU A 19 10.10 -6.03 -10.20
CA LEU A 19 11.10 -6.91 -9.58
C LEU A 19 10.87 -8.39 -9.86
N LYS A 20 9.59 -8.80 -9.96
CA LYS A 20 9.19 -10.20 -10.12
C LYS A 20 7.84 -10.29 -10.83
N ASN A 21 7.73 -11.16 -11.84
CA ASN A 21 6.46 -11.40 -12.56
C ASN A 21 6.31 -12.87 -12.92
N GLU A 22 6.16 -13.72 -11.91
CA GLU A 22 5.97 -15.14 -12.11
C GLU A 22 4.57 -15.46 -12.63
N LYS A 23 4.49 -16.47 -13.49
CA LYS A 23 3.25 -16.96 -14.09
C LYS A 23 2.41 -15.84 -14.75
N LYS A 24 3.09 -14.77 -15.22
CA LYS A 24 2.43 -13.61 -15.85
C LYS A 24 1.30 -13.02 -14.97
N ALA A 25 1.65 -12.70 -13.72
CA ALA A 25 0.70 -12.08 -12.79
C ALA A 25 0.27 -10.69 -13.29
N LEU A 26 1.19 -9.95 -13.90
CA LEU A 26 0.95 -8.65 -14.54
C LEU A 26 1.31 -8.72 -16.04
N PRO A 27 0.63 -7.93 -16.90
CA PRO A 27 -0.57 -7.14 -16.57
C PRO A 27 -1.74 -8.05 -16.21
N PHE A 28 -2.68 -7.54 -15.43
CA PHE A 28 -3.93 -8.26 -15.18
C PHE A 28 -4.66 -8.55 -16.49
N SER A 29 -5.18 -9.76 -16.60
CA SER A 29 -6.00 -10.09 -17.76
C SER A 29 -7.32 -9.33 -17.74
N SER A 30 -7.97 -9.20 -18.90
CA SER A 30 -9.29 -8.56 -19.02
C SER A 30 -10.40 -9.23 -18.19
N ARG A 31 -10.14 -10.43 -17.65
CA ARG A 31 -11.07 -11.16 -16.77
C ARG A 31 -11.06 -10.62 -15.34
N VAL A 32 -9.94 -10.01 -14.89
CA VAL A 32 -9.85 -9.38 -13.57
C VAL A 32 -10.66 -8.09 -13.60
N LYS A 33 -11.73 -8.04 -12.83
CA LYS A 33 -12.63 -6.88 -12.70
C LYS A 33 -12.70 -6.34 -11.29
N SER A 34 -12.34 -7.16 -10.31
CA SER A 34 -12.40 -6.82 -8.90
C SER A 34 -11.09 -7.15 -8.20
N VAL A 35 -10.66 -6.26 -7.30
CA VAL A 35 -9.39 -6.37 -6.59
C VAL A 35 -9.62 -6.12 -5.11
N ALA A 36 -9.02 -6.98 -4.27
CA ALA A 36 -8.90 -6.74 -2.84
C ALA A 36 -7.57 -6.04 -2.55
N LEU A 37 -7.62 -4.96 -1.78
CA LEU A 37 -6.43 -4.22 -1.35
C LEU A 37 -6.10 -4.58 0.10
N PHE A 38 -4.91 -5.09 0.33
CA PHE A 38 -4.39 -5.44 1.64
C PHE A 38 -3.22 -4.52 2.02
N GLY A 39 -3.02 -4.34 3.32
CA GLY A 39 -2.02 -3.43 3.87
C GLY A 39 -2.56 -2.01 4.04
N LYS A 40 -2.28 -1.40 5.19
CA LYS A 40 -2.76 -0.06 5.56
C LYS A 40 -2.39 1.01 4.54
N THR A 41 -1.20 0.91 3.95
CA THR A 41 -0.69 1.85 2.94
C THR A 41 -1.35 1.70 1.56
N SER A 42 -2.23 0.71 1.37
CA SER A 42 -3.13 0.68 0.21
C SER A 42 -4.21 1.77 0.28
N TYR A 43 -4.55 2.21 1.49
CA TYR A 43 -5.59 3.19 1.78
C TYR A 43 -5.03 4.56 2.16
N ASP A 44 -3.84 4.57 2.75
CA ASP A 44 -3.07 5.78 3.02
C ASP A 44 -1.71 5.68 2.32
N PHE A 45 -1.72 5.97 1.01
CA PHE A 45 -0.58 5.79 0.13
C PHE A 45 0.47 6.86 0.36
N ILE A 46 1.74 6.44 0.49
CA ILE A 46 2.85 7.34 0.75
C ILE A 46 3.20 8.08 -0.53
N ALA A 47 2.91 9.39 -0.57
CA ALA A 47 3.14 10.23 -1.74
C ALA A 47 4.52 10.91 -1.75
N GLY A 48 5.23 10.93 -0.62
CA GLY A 48 6.55 11.57 -0.52
C GLY A 48 7.28 11.20 0.77
N GLY A 49 8.54 11.60 0.87
CA GLY A 49 9.36 11.45 2.08
C GLY A 49 9.15 12.59 3.07
N ARG A 50 9.86 12.51 4.21
CA ARG A 50 9.95 13.57 5.22
C ARG A 50 11.18 14.46 4.96
N GLY A 51 11.21 15.63 5.59
CA GLY A 51 12.33 16.55 5.50
C GLY A 51 12.45 17.18 4.11
N SER A 52 13.65 17.23 3.54
CA SER A 52 13.89 17.84 2.22
C SER A 52 13.17 17.12 1.07
N GLY A 53 12.76 15.87 1.26
CA GLY A 53 11.93 15.12 0.31
C GLY A 53 10.44 15.47 0.38
N GLU A 54 10.05 16.31 1.33
CA GLU A 54 8.67 16.75 1.48
C GLU A 54 8.34 17.87 0.50
N VAL A 55 7.38 17.64 -0.37
CA VAL A 55 6.91 18.64 -1.32
C VAL A 55 5.42 18.93 -1.11
N ASN A 56 5.06 20.20 -1.31
CA ASN A 56 3.66 20.60 -1.36
C ASN A 56 3.09 20.18 -2.71
N TYR A 57 2.34 19.10 -2.75
CA TYR A 57 1.67 18.64 -3.96
C TYR A 57 0.24 19.17 -4.02
N PHE A 58 -0.18 19.57 -5.19
CA PHE A 58 -1.55 20.01 -5.43
C PHE A 58 -2.55 18.86 -5.29
N ARG A 59 -2.14 17.67 -5.72
CA ARG A 59 -2.91 16.43 -5.63
C ARG A 59 -1.97 15.24 -5.72
N SER A 60 -2.14 14.27 -4.86
CA SER A 60 -1.62 12.92 -5.05
C SER A 60 -2.76 11.98 -5.41
N MET A 61 -2.46 10.95 -6.17
CA MET A 61 -3.41 9.88 -6.48
C MET A 61 -2.98 8.63 -5.71
N SER A 62 -3.85 8.12 -4.88
CA SER A 62 -3.62 6.87 -4.16
C SER A 62 -3.73 5.66 -5.09
N LEU A 63 -3.18 4.51 -4.67
CA LEU A 63 -3.34 3.25 -5.39
C LEU A 63 -4.83 2.90 -5.57
N LYS A 64 -5.63 3.11 -4.52
CA LYS A 64 -7.08 2.94 -4.55
C LYS A 64 -7.73 3.75 -5.67
N GLU A 65 -7.48 5.07 -5.68
CA GLU A 65 -8.05 5.97 -6.70
C GLU A 65 -7.59 5.60 -8.11
N GLY A 66 -6.32 5.23 -8.26
CA GLY A 66 -5.77 4.80 -9.55
C GLY A 66 -6.46 3.55 -10.10
N LEU A 67 -6.65 2.53 -9.28
CA LEU A 67 -7.34 1.30 -9.67
C LEU A 67 -8.82 1.56 -9.98
N GLN A 68 -9.51 2.37 -9.19
CA GLN A 68 -10.89 2.77 -9.46
C GLN A 68 -11.01 3.55 -10.76
N ALA A 69 -10.10 4.48 -11.03
CA ALA A 69 -10.07 5.23 -12.29
C ALA A 69 -9.85 4.34 -13.53
N MET A 70 -9.15 3.20 -13.34
CA MET A 70 -8.98 2.17 -14.37
C MET A 70 -10.19 1.23 -14.49
N GLY A 71 -11.22 1.40 -13.67
CA GLY A 71 -12.47 0.64 -13.75
C GLY A 71 -12.47 -0.64 -12.91
N TYR A 72 -11.48 -0.87 -12.05
CA TYR A 72 -11.52 -2.00 -11.12
C TYR A 72 -12.49 -1.72 -9.96
N LYS A 73 -13.27 -2.75 -9.60
CA LYS A 73 -14.08 -2.73 -8.39
C LYS A 73 -13.21 -3.12 -7.20
N LEU A 74 -13.25 -2.33 -6.14
CA LEU A 74 -12.51 -2.62 -4.91
C LEU A 74 -13.44 -3.19 -3.84
N SER A 75 -12.87 -3.96 -2.92
CA SER A 75 -13.61 -4.53 -1.80
C SER A 75 -13.93 -3.48 -0.75
N ALA A 76 -15.20 -3.16 -0.56
CA ALA A 76 -15.67 -2.24 0.46
C ALA A 76 -15.39 -2.75 1.89
N GLY A 77 -15.47 -4.06 2.13
CA GLY A 77 -15.24 -4.64 3.45
C GLY A 77 -13.79 -4.50 3.95
N LEU A 78 -12.80 -4.56 3.05
CA LEU A 78 -11.41 -4.26 3.43
C LEU A 78 -11.18 -2.77 3.65
N GLU A 79 -11.78 -1.93 2.84
CA GLU A 79 -11.70 -0.48 3.02
C GLU A 79 -12.23 -0.07 4.40
N GLU A 80 -13.42 -0.54 4.76
CA GLU A 80 -14.01 -0.27 6.08
C GLU A 80 -13.12 -0.79 7.21
N TYR A 81 -12.62 -2.03 7.08
CA TYR A 81 -11.74 -2.64 8.07
C TYR A 81 -10.47 -1.80 8.31
N TYR A 82 -9.75 -1.44 7.24
CA TYR A 82 -8.52 -0.66 7.37
C TYR A 82 -8.79 0.79 7.81
N THR A 83 -9.87 1.41 7.35
CA THR A 83 -10.23 2.77 7.76
C THR A 83 -10.49 2.83 9.26
N LEU A 84 -11.26 1.89 9.81
CA LEU A 84 -11.53 1.83 11.25
C LEU A 84 -10.25 1.58 12.06
N GLN A 85 -9.36 0.72 11.59
CA GLN A 85 -8.08 0.48 12.25
C GLN A 85 -7.17 1.70 12.21
N ILE A 86 -7.02 2.33 11.05
CA ILE A 86 -6.21 3.54 10.86
C ILE A 86 -6.73 4.64 11.78
N ASP A 87 -8.02 4.89 11.81
CA ASP A 87 -8.65 5.91 12.67
C ASP A 87 -8.39 5.64 14.15
N SER A 88 -8.51 4.38 14.58
CA SER A 88 -8.26 3.99 15.97
C SER A 88 -6.81 4.20 16.37
N LEU A 89 -5.88 3.74 15.52
CA LEU A 89 -4.45 3.86 15.76
C LEU A 89 -3.99 5.32 15.65
N TYR A 90 -4.52 6.07 14.69
CA TYR A 90 -4.25 7.49 14.55
C TYR A 90 -4.59 8.24 15.83
N LYS A 91 -5.81 8.10 16.35
CA LYS A 91 -6.27 8.74 17.59
C LYS A 91 -5.42 8.39 18.79
N SER A 92 -4.91 7.15 18.87
CA SER A 92 -4.04 6.71 19.95
C SER A 92 -2.65 7.36 19.92
N LYS A 93 -2.19 7.78 18.75
CA LYS A 93 -0.85 8.35 18.52
C LYS A 93 -0.86 9.87 18.34
N GLU A 94 -1.99 10.45 17.94
CA GLU A 94 -2.10 11.87 17.62
C GLU A 94 -1.67 12.77 18.77
N ALA A 95 -2.07 12.42 20.00
CA ALA A 95 -1.75 13.21 21.20
C ALA A 95 -0.24 13.21 21.53
N GLU A 96 0.48 12.18 21.14
CA GLU A 96 1.92 12.01 21.39
C GLU A 96 2.79 12.52 20.23
N THR A 97 2.17 12.87 19.09
CA THR A 97 2.88 13.20 17.85
C THR A 97 2.78 14.70 17.58
N ALA A 98 3.92 15.33 17.27
CA ALA A 98 3.96 16.73 16.85
C ALA A 98 3.05 16.94 15.62
N GLU A 99 2.39 18.10 15.56
CA GLU A 99 1.38 18.40 14.51
C GLU A 99 1.96 18.24 13.09
N GLU A 100 3.18 18.67 12.88
CA GLU A 100 3.91 18.55 11.62
C GLU A 100 4.18 17.10 11.19
N ASP A 101 4.25 16.17 12.16
CA ASP A 101 4.53 14.75 11.91
C ASP A 101 3.27 13.90 11.78
N ARG A 102 2.10 14.43 12.11
CA ARG A 102 0.84 13.67 12.14
C ARG A 102 0.48 13.02 10.81
N LYS A 103 0.82 13.65 9.71
CA LYS A 103 0.60 13.11 8.36
C LYS A 103 1.40 11.82 8.06
N TYR A 104 2.40 11.53 8.89
CA TYR A 104 3.22 10.32 8.76
C TYR A 104 2.86 9.23 9.78
N ILE A 105 1.89 9.48 10.66
CA ILE A 105 1.50 8.53 11.71
C ILE A 105 1.16 7.18 11.09
N VAL A 106 0.30 7.15 10.09
CA VAL A 106 -0.18 5.89 9.50
C VAL A 106 0.95 5.07 8.90
N ALA A 107 1.91 5.71 8.24
CA ALA A 107 3.07 5.03 7.67
C ALA A 107 3.97 4.40 8.75
N SER A 108 4.01 4.98 9.96
CA SER A 108 4.81 4.48 11.09
C SER A 108 4.08 3.46 11.96
N LEU A 109 2.77 3.29 11.79
CA LEU A 109 2.00 2.32 12.56
C LEU A 109 2.38 0.88 12.15
N PRO A 110 2.36 -0.08 13.09
CA PRO A 110 2.53 -1.48 12.75
C PRO A 110 1.37 -1.99 11.89
N GLU A 111 1.65 -2.94 11.00
CA GLU A 111 0.60 -3.68 10.33
C GLU A 111 -0.15 -4.53 11.35
N GLN A 112 -1.44 -4.76 11.15
CA GLN A 112 -2.26 -5.53 12.07
C GLN A 112 -2.53 -6.93 11.52
N ALA A 113 -2.60 -7.90 12.44
CA ALA A 113 -2.97 -9.27 12.06
C ALA A 113 -4.38 -9.30 11.47
N LEU A 114 -4.50 -9.85 10.26
CA LEU A 114 -5.78 -9.98 9.56
C LEU A 114 -6.55 -11.22 10.03
N PRO A 115 -7.87 -11.12 10.29
CA PRO A 115 -8.70 -12.29 10.48
C PRO A 115 -8.71 -13.18 9.24
N GLU A 116 -8.53 -14.49 9.41
CA GLU A 116 -8.48 -15.42 8.28
C GLU A 116 -9.79 -15.46 7.51
N GLU A 117 -10.91 -15.39 8.20
CA GLU A 117 -12.23 -15.32 7.59
C GLU A 117 -12.37 -14.12 6.66
N LEU A 118 -11.77 -12.98 7.02
CA LEU A 118 -11.79 -11.80 6.18
C LEU A 118 -11.01 -12.06 4.88
N ILE A 119 -9.80 -12.63 4.97
CA ILE A 119 -8.99 -12.96 3.78
C ILE A 119 -9.78 -13.93 2.88
N ARG A 120 -10.36 -15.00 3.44
CA ARG A 120 -11.13 -15.98 2.69
C ARG A 120 -12.40 -15.39 2.07
N ALA A 121 -13.11 -14.51 2.80
CA ALA A 121 -14.28 -13.82 2.27
C ALA A 121 -13.90 -12.95 1.08
N GLN A 122 -12.84 -12.16 1.20
CA GLN A 122 -12.36 -11.31 0.10
C GLN A 122 -11.91 -12.13 -1.10
N ALA A 123 -11.22 -13.24 -0.87
CA ALA A 123 -10.78 -14.10 -1.96
C ALA A 123 -11.93 -14.75 -2.73
N ARG A 124 -13.09 -14.93 -2.12
CA ARG A 124 -14.30 -15.41 -2.83
C ARG A 124 -14.96 -14.31 -3.66
N MET A 125 -14.85 -13.05 -3.23
CA MET A 125 -15.58 -11.92 -3.81
C MET A 125 -14.78 -11.14 -4.86
N THR A 126 -13.45 -11.33 -4.91
CA THR A 126 -12.57 -10.55 -5.80
C THR A 126 -11.75 -11.48 -6.70
N ASP A 127 -11.29 -10.95 -7.84
CA ASP A 127 -10.58 -11.72 -8.85
C ASP A 127 -9.07 -11.78 -8.61
N ALA A 128 -8.52 -10.79 -7.91
CA ALA A 128 -7.11 -10.69 -7.57
C ALA A 128 -6.92 -9.94 -6.25
N ALA A 129 -5.72 -10.05 -5.68
CA ALA A 129 -5.28 -9.26 -4.54
C ALA A 129 -4.10 -8.35 -4.90
N VAL A 130 -4.05 -7.19 -4.27
CA VAL A 130 -2.87 -6.33 -4.21
C VAL A 130 -2.55 -6.06 -2.75
N ILE A 131 -1.30 -6.27 -2.38
CA ILE A 131 -0.77 -6.01 -1.04
C ILE A 131 0.19 -4.84 -1.16
N THR A 132 0.03 -3.81 -0.34
CA THR A 132 0.97 -2.68 -0.33
C THR A 132 1.79 -2.68 0.95
N ILE A 133 3.11 -2.65 0.79
CA ILE A 133 4.07 -2.46 1.88
C ILE A 133 4.67 -1.08 1.72
N GLY A 134 4.48 -0.24 2.74
CA GLY A 134 4.95 1.13 2.73
C GLY A 134 6.07 1.37 3.73
N ARG A 135 7.03 2.22 3.35
CA ARG A 135 8.05 2.76 4.25
C ARG A 135 8.24 4.25 3.97
N VAL A 136 8.30 5.03 5.03
CA VAL A 136 8.68 6.44 4.97
C VAL A 136 10.07 6.57 5.58
N SER A 137 10.96 7.25 4.88
CA SER A 137 12.20 7.70 5.45
C SER A 137 12.18 9.21 5.65
N GLY A 138 12.86 9.68 6.69
CA GLY A 138 13.05 11.09 6.98
C GLY A 138 14.51 11.39 7.24
N GLU A 139 14.88 12.65 7.13
CA GLU A 139 16.16 13.16 7.60
C GLU A 139 16.17 13.17 9.14
N GLY A 140 17.33 12.95 9.74
CA GLY A 140 17.53 13.10 11.19
C GLY A 140 17.57 11.80 12.00
N GLY A 141 17.66 10.65 11.36
CA GLY A 141 17.86 9.37 12.07
C GLY A 141 18.30 8.24 11.15
N ASP A 142 19.17 7.38 11.67
CA ASP A 142 19.57 6.17 10.97
C ASP A 142 18.42 5.17 10.89
N ARG A 143 18.41 4.39 9.82
CA ARG A 143 17.44 3.31 9.66
C ARG A 143 17.80 2.16 10.56
N LYS A 144 16.74 1.53 11.06
CA LYS A 144 16.86 0.25 11.75
C LYS A 144 16.69 -0.86 10.73
N GLU A 145 17.45 -1.94 10.84
CA GLU A 145 17.27 -3.11 10.00
C GLU A 145 15.86 -3.69 10.16
N GLU A 146 15.46 -3.88 11.42
CA GLU A 146 14.16 -4.44 11.77
C GLU A 146 13.02 -3.43 11.58
N GLY A 147 12.00 -3.83 10.83
CA GLY A 147 10.79 -3.05 10.58
C GLY A 147 10.94 -1.90 9.56
N TYR A 148 12.16 -1.54 9.19
CA TYR A 148 12.43 -0.57 8.12
C TYR A 148 12.90 -1.26 6.84
N PHE A 149 13.95 -2.06 6.95
CA PHE A 149 14.52 -2.79 5.82
C PHE A 149 13.87 -4.16 5.66
N THR A 150 13.74 -4.91 6.75
CA THR A 150 13.06 -6.20 6.77
C THR A 150 11.55 -6.03 6.95
N LEU A 151 10.80 -7.03 6.51
CA LEU A 151 9.37 -7.13 6.79
C LEU A 151 9.14 -7.41 8.28
N THR A 152 8.07 -6.84 8.84
CA THR A 152 7.64 -7.22 10.18
C THR A 152 7.01 -8.62 10.16
N PRO A 153 6.88 -9.30 11.33
CA PRO A 153 6.19 -10.58 11.42
C PRO A 153 4.76 -10.51 10.86
N GLU A 154 4.02 -9.41 11.14
CA GLU A 154 2.65 -9.20 10.69
C GLU A 154 2.57 -9.02 9.17
N GLU A 155 3.50 -8.29 8.57
CA GLU A 155 3.59 -8.14 7.12
C GLU A 155 3.91 -9.46 6.44
N THR A 156 4.83 -10.22 7.02
CA THR A 156 5.21 -11.55 6.54
C THR A 156 4.02 -12.51 6.60
N ASP A 157 3.30 -12.54 7.72
CA ASP A 157 2.08 -13.35 7.90
C ASP A 157 0.98 -12.94 6.90
N MET A 158 0.73 -11.63 6.77
CA MET A 158 -0.25 -11.11 5.81
C MET A 158 0.07 -11.58 4.38
N ILE A 159 1.30 -11.39 3.92
CA ILE A 159 1.71 -11.80 2.58
C ILE A 159 1.53 -13.30 2.39
N ALA A 160 2.02 -14.11 3.34
CA ALA A 160 1.93 -15.57 3.26
C ALA A 160 0.47 -16.04 3.16
N ARG A 161 -0.39 -15.60 4.07
CA ARG A 161 -1.78 -16.04 4.15
C ARG A 161 -2.62 -15.55 2.98
N VAL A 162 -2.44 -14.30 2.54
CA VAL A 162 -3.14 -13.79 1.35
C VAL A 162 -2.70 -14.59 0.11
N CYS A 163 -1.39 -14.83 -0.04
CA CYS A 163 -0.89 -15.64 -1.14
C CYS A 163 -1.47 -17.06 -1.12
N ASP A 164 -1.45 -17.74 0.02
CA ASP A 164 -1.96 -19.10 0.15
C ASP A 164 -3.44 -19.21 -0.25
N VAL A 165 -4.27 -18.30 0.28
CA VAL A 165 -5.71 -18.31 0.00
C VAL A 165 -6.01 -17.98 -1.46
N TYR A 166 -5.40 -16.93 -2.02
CA TYR A 166 -5.66 -16.53 -3.42
C TYR A 166 -5.09 -17.53 -4.41
N HIS A 167 -3.87 -18.01 -4.20
CA HIS A 167 -3.25 -19.02 -5.08
C HIS A 167 -4.01 -20.35 -5.04
N GLY A 168 -4.53 -20.74 -3.87
CA GLY A 168 -5.41 -21.91 -3.74
C GLY A 168 -6.69 -21.83 -4.58
N LEU A 169 -7.12 -20.60 -4.93
CA LEU A 169 -8.23 -20.32 -5.85
C LEU A 169 -7.78 -19.99 -7.28
N ASN A 170 -6.52 -20.22 -7.63
CA ASN A 170 -5.89 -19.83 -8.92
C ASN A 170 -6.00 -18.32 -9.23
N LYS A 171 -6.06 -17.48 -8.22
CA LYS A 171 -6.09 -16.01 -8.34
C LYS A 171 -4.70 -15.42 -8.17
N LYS A 172 -4.48 -14.26 -8.76
CA LYS A 172 -3.19 -13.57 -8.73
C LYS A 172 -3.07 -12.67 -7.51
N VAL A 173 -1.85 -12.59 -6.99
CA VAL A 173 -1.47 -11.64 -5.94
C VAL A 173 -0.33 -10.79 -6.46
N VAL A 174 -0.42 -9.49 -6.24
CA VAL A 174 0.61 -8.51 -6.57
C VAL A 174 1.05 -7.83 -5.27
N VAL A 175 2.34 -7.74 -5.03
CA VAL A 175 2.90 -6.97 -3.93
C VAL A 175 3.49 -5.68 -4.48
N VAL A 176 3.04 -4.55 -3.94
CA VAL A 176 3.53 -3.21 -4.26
C VAL A 176 4.41 -2.74 -3.12
N LEU A 177 5.65 -2.41 -3.43
CA LEU A 177 6.58 -1.78 -2.50
C LEU A 177 6.55 -0.28 -2.72
N ASN A 178 5.88 0.44 -1.81
CA ASN A 178 5.81 1.90 -1.81
C ASN A 178 6.81 2.45 -0.79
N LEU A 179 8.03 2.63 -1.26
CA LEU A 179 9.17 2.91 -0.39
C LEU A 179 9.73 4.30 -0.67
N SER A 180 9.88 5.10 0.38
CA SER A 180 10.71 6.29 0.36
C SER A 180 12.06 5.95 1.01
N LEU A 181 13.10 5.84 0.18
CA LEU A 181 14.44 5.45 0.60
C LEU A 181 15.41 6.61 0.32
N ILE A 182 15.81 7.36 1.37
CA ILE A 182 16.72 8.51 1.19
C ILE A 182 18.19 8.08 1.12
N HIS A 183 18.57 7.03 1.86
CA HIS A 183 19.93 6.49 1.85
C HIS A 183 19.88 4.97 1.75
N ILE A 184 20.69 4.43 0.86
CA ILE A 184 20.98 3.02 0.72
C ILE A 184 22.33 2.76 1.37
#